data_20f6762579567a90d0b919d640947e7c
#
_entry.id   20f6762579567a90d0b919d640947e7c
#
_cell.length_a   1.000
_cell.length_b   1.000
_cell.length_c   1.000
_cell.angle_alpha   90.00
_cell.angle_beta   90.00
_cell.angle_gamma   90.00
#
_symmetry.space_group_name_H-M   'P 1'
#
loop_
_entity.id
_entity.type
_entity.pdbx_description
1 polymer ?
#
loop_
_entity_poly.entity_id
_entity_poly.type
_entity_poly.pdbx_seq_one_letter_code
_entity_poly.pdbx_strand_id
1 'polypeptide(L)'
;MSYSKVLIIRLSALGDVAMTIPIVYSVCRANPDTTFVMLTQKVASQLFLQAPRNLQVVVADVKGRHKGIGGLYELAKEMRALSIDAVADLHDVLRTKFLRIFFKMWGIRVAVIDKGRQEKKQITARHKCEALHPLRTSFERYGEVFTALGFKFTPDFGSLFGTEKGDEGLYSHLTPPKQPGEYWVGIAPFAKHEGKIYPLDRMENVVAKLAAEPHVKLFLFGSGERERDILSVWQERYPHVTSLADKRHGFAIELALMSHLDVMVSMDSANMHLASLVAVPVVSVWGATHPCCGFLGWHQSEANVVQLSLDCRPCSIFGNKPCYRKDYACLDIAPVSYTHLTLPTKLE
;
A
#
# COMPACT_ATOMS: atom_id res chain seq x y z
N MET A 1 28.10 15.74 2.69
CA MET A 1 27.69 16.01 4.08
C MET A 1 27.10 14.72 4.61
N SER A 2 27.59 14.24 5.75
CA SER A 2 26.99 13.10 6.44
C SER A 2 26.02 13.62 7.50
N TYR A 3 24.79 13.12 7.52
CA TYR A 3 23.85 13.38 8.59
C TYR A 3 23.94 12.25 9.61
N SER A 4 23.91 12.58 10.90
CA SER A 4 23.85 11.59 11.96
C SER A 4 22.43 11.08 12.20
N LYS A 5 21.43 11.98 12.02
CA LYS A 5 20.04 11.60 12.25
C LYS A 5 19.06 12.31 11.29
N VAL A 6 18.22 11.54 10.60
CA VAL A 6 17.27 12.02 9.59
C VAL A 6 15.84 11.69 9.95
N LEU A 7 14.97 12.70 9.98
CA LEU A 7 13.54 12.52 10.16
C LEU A 7 12.87 12.26 8.81
N ILE A 8 12.12 11.17 8.71
CA ILE A 8 11.28 10.82 7.57
C ILE A 8 9.82 11.05 7.95
N ILE A 9 9.07 11.81 7.15
CA ILE A 9 7.68 12.12 7.48
C ILE A 9 6.72 11.53 6.44
N ARG A 10 5.90 10.56 6.86
CA ARG A 10 4.74 10.07 6.11
C ARG A 10 3.62 9.66 7.06
N LEU A 11 2.65 10.55 7.28
CA LEU A 11 1.61 10.36 8.30
C LEU A 11 0.45 9.46 7.84
N SER A 12 0.14 9.44 6.54
CA SER A 12 -0.99 8.72 5.93
C SER A 12 -0.90 8.73 4.38
N ALA A 13 -1.72 8.02 3.60
CA ALA A 13 -2.65 6.99 4.03
C ALA A 13 -1.90 5.67 4.24
N LEU A 14 -2.60 4.60 4.67
CA LEU A 14 -1.96 3.32 4.98
C LEU A 14 -1.15 2.77 3.80
N GLY A 15 -1.77 2.66 2.62
CA GLY A 15 -1.09 2.19 1.40
C GLY A 15 0.10 3.06 0.99
N ASP A 16 -0.04 4.39 1.14
CA ASP A 16 1.08 5.30 0.87
C ASP A 16 2.25 5.13 1.86
N VAL A 17 1.97 4.82 3.14
CA VAL A 17 3.01 4.50 4.12
C VAL A 17 3.65 3.16 3.76
N ALA A 18 2.86 2.14 3.41
CA ALA A 18 3.37 0.86 2.92
C ALA A 18 4.35 1.05 1.74
N MET A 19 4.00 1.88 0.77
CA MET A 19 4.88 2.21 -0.38
C MET A 19 6.19 2.89 0.02
N THR A 20 6.32 3.49 1.21
CA THR A 20 7.61 4.06 1.64
C THR A 20 8.60 3.01 2.10
N ILE A 21 8.14 1.87 2.60
CA ILE A 21 8.96 0.86 3.27
C ILE A 21 10.10 0.33 2.37
N PRO A 22 9.84 -0.06 1.10
CA PRO A 22 10.90 -0.56 0.22
C PRO A 22 12.08 0.42 0.08
N ILE A 23 11.78 1.69 -0.09
CA ILE A 23 12.81 2.72 -0.25
C ILE A 23 13.47 3.07 1.08
N VAL A 24 12.69 3.24 2.15
CA VAL A 24 13.23 3.58 3.49
C VAL A 24 14.16 2.48 3.98
N TYR A 25 13.78 1.20 3.86
CA TYR A 25 14.63 0.09 4.29
C TYR A 25 15.93 0.01 3.46
N SER A 26 15.82 0.19 2.13
CA SER A 26 17.01 0.21 1.25
C SER A 26 17.97 1.36 1.60
N VAL A 27 17.44 2.56 1.86
CA VAL A 27 18.24 3.71 2.29
C VAL A 27 18.90 3.45 3.64
N CYS A 28 18.17 2.89 4.60
CA CYS A 28 18.71 2.57 5.94
C CYS A 28 19.85 1.57 5.83
N ARG A 29 19.68 0.49 5.08
CA ARG A 29 20.73 -0.54 4.89
C ARG A 29 21.98 0.00 4.21
N ALA A 30 21.79 0.87 3.20
CA ALA A 30 22.91 1.47 2.48
C ALA A 30 23.66 2.55 3.30
N ASN A 31 23.09 3.04 4.40
CA ASN A 31 23.67 4.10 5.23
C ASN A 31 23.63 3.73 6.71
N PRO A 32 24.38 2.71 7.16
CA PRO A 32 24.29 2.15 8.51
C PRO A 32 24.70 3.12 9.62
N ASP A 33 25.54 4.10 9.32
CA ASP A 33 26.04 5.10 10.27
C ASP A 33 25.05 6.26 10.51
N THR A 34 23.96 6.32 9.73
CA THR A 34 22.89 7.32 9.89
C THR A 34 21.71 6.68 10.60
N THR A 35 21.23 7.30 11.66
CA THR A 35 19.95 6.94 12.29
C THR A 35 18.80 7.58 11.54
N PHE A 36 17.81 6.81 11.16
CA PHE A 36 16.58 7.30 10.55
C PHE A 36 15.41 7.23 11.55
N VAL A 37 14.57 8.26 11.56
CA VAL A 37 13.39 8.34 12.42
C VAL A 37 12.16 8.47 11.54
N MET A 38 11.35 7.43 11.46
CA MET A 38 10.10 7.42 10.69
C MET A 38 8.95 7.95 11.53
N LEU A 39 8.42 9.11 11.20
CA LEU A 39 7.27 9.73 11.82
C LEU A 39 6.00 9.37 11.05
N THR A 40 5.12 8.58 11.68
CA THR A 40 3.86 8.13 11.10
C THR A 40 2.74 8.03 12.13
N GLN A 41 1.51 7.68 11.73
CA GLN A 41 0.40 7.46 12.65
C GLN A 41 0.41 6.05 13.23
N LYS A 42 -0.23 5.85 14.41
CA LYS A 42 -0.25 4.60 15.19
C LYS A 42 -0.60 3.36 14.37
N VAL A 43 -1.60 3.42 13.50
CA VAL A 43 -2.01 2.26 12.69
C VAL A 43 -0.92 1.91 11.68
N ALA A 44 -0.37 2.90 10.99
CA ALA A 44 0.65 2.69 9.97
C ALA A 44 2.03 2.33 10.54
N SER A 45 2.32 2.69 11.81
CA SER A 45 3.58 2.30 12.46
C SER A 45 3.73 0.80 12.60
N GLN A 46 2.63 0.05 12.66
CA GLN A 46 2.63 -1.41 12.77
C GLN A 46 3.11 -2.12 11.48
N LEU A 47 3.25 -1.40 10.36
CA LEU A 47 3.77 -1.96 9.11
C LEU A 47 5.29 -2.13 9.11
N PHE A 48 6.01 -1.44 10.01
CA PHE A 48 7.47 -1.44 10.05
C PHE A 48 8.02 -2.67 10.78
N LEU A 49 7.65 -3.86 10.29
CA LEU A 49 8.14 -5.14 10.80
C LEU A 49 9.58 -5.36 10.33
N GLN A 50 10.39 -6.05 11.16
CA GLN A 50 11.80 -6.35 10.87
C GLN A 50 12.59 -5.13 10.33
N ALA A 51 12.32 -3.96 10.91
CA ALA A 51 12.96 -2.72 10.51
C ALA A 51 14.50 -2.80 10.65
N PRO A 52 15.26 -2.18 9.75
CA PRO A 52 16.70 -2.03 9.90
C PRO A 52 17.07 -1.45 11.27
N ARG A 53 18.20 -1.89 11.86
CA ARG A 53 18.61 -1.50 13.23
C ARG A 53 18.75 0.00 13.44
N ASN A 54 19.06 0.73 12.37
CA ASN A 54 19.20 2.18 12.37
C ASN A 54 17.89 2.94 12.02
N LEU A 55 16.73 2.25 11.97
CA LEU A 55 15.42 2.87 11.78
C LEU A 55 14.61 2.83 13.09
N GLN A 56 14.22 4.00 13.57
CA GLN A 56 13.30 4.19 14.70
C GLN A 56 11.94 4.65 14.19
N VAL A 57 10.85 4.10 14.71
CA VAL A 57 9.49 4.51 14.34
C VAL A 57 8.86 5.30 15.48
N VAL A 58 8.44 6.53 15.17
CA VAL A 58 7.79 7.45 16.12
C VAL A 58 6.36 7.70 15.69
N VAL A 59 5.44 7.63 16.67
CA VAL A 59 4.01 7.79 16.43
C VAL A 59 3.57 9.24 16.63
N ALA A 60 3.00 9.82 15.57
CA ALA A 60 2.33 11.13 15.65
C ALA A 60 0.84 10.95 15.95
N ASP A 61 0.37 11.51 17.06
CA ASP A 61 -1.06 11.56 17.39
C ASP A 61 -1.71 12.85 16.85
N VAL A 62 -1.90 12.91 15.54
CA VAL A 62 -2.43 14.11 14.85
C VAL A 62 -3.94 14.32 15.04
N LYS A 63 -4.63 13.40 15.70
CA LYS A 63 -6.05 13.54 16.07
C LYS A 63 -6.26 13.93 17.53
N GLY A 64 -5.27 13.66 18.39
CA GLY A 64 -5.24 13.99 19.81
C GLY A 64 -4.19 15.04 20.13
N ARG A 65 -3.10 14.67 20.83
CA ARG A 65 -2.07 15.57 21.37
C ARG A 65 -1.44 16.49 20.30
N HIS A 66 -1.21 16.01 19.09
CA HIS A 66 -0.59 16.78 18.00
C HIS A 66 -1.62 17.42 17.05
N LYS A 67 -2.85 17.70 17.54
CA LYS A 67 -3.90 18.34 16.76
C LYS A 67 -3.70 19.85 16.67
N GLY A 68 -3.98 20.44 15.48
CA GLY A 68 -3.88 21.88 15.25
C GLY A 68 -2.44 22.39 15.20
N ILE A 69 -2.26 23.70 15.05
CA ILE A 69 -0.92 24.33 14.89
C ILE A 69 -0.09 24.17 16.16
N GLY A 70 -0.69 24.37 17.35
CA GLY A 70 0.01 24.20 18.62
C GLY A 70 0.51 22.78 18.83
N GLY A 71 -0.35 21.77 18.56
CA GLY A 71 0.05 20.35 18.62
C GLY A 71 1.14 20.00 17.61
N LEU A 72 1.13 20.59 16.41
CA LEU A 72 2.20 20.41 15.41
C LEU A 72 3.51 21.06 15.85
N TYR A 73 3.44 22.19 16.56
CA TYR A 73 4.63 22.82 17.14
C TYR A 73 5.24 21.92 18.24
N GLU A 74 4.43 21.38 19.14
CA GLU A 74 4.92 20.42 20.14
C GLU A 74 5.54 19.17 19.49
N LEU A 75 4.91 18.61 18.46
CA LEU A 75 5.48 17.51 17.68
C LEU A 75 6.84 17.88 17.06
N ALA A 76 6.95 19.09 16.51
CA ALA A 76 8.22 19.56 15.94
C ALA A 76 9.30 19.70 17.03
N LYS A 77 8.95 20.19 18.22
CA LYS A 77 9.88 20.26 19.38
C LYS A 77 10.34 18.88 19.83
N GLU A 78 9.42 17.91 19.91
CA GLU A 78 9.76 16.53 20.24
C GLU A 78 10.75 15.94 19.22
N MET A 79 10.52 16.15 17.93
CA MET A 79 11.45 15.70 16.89
C MET A 79 12.81 16.41 16.97
N ARG A 80 12.81 17.74 17.24
CA ARG A 80 14.05 18.49 17.45
C ARG A 80 14.86 17.96 18.64
N ALA A 81 14.19 17.59 19.73
CA ALA A 81 14.84 17.01 20.91
C ALA A 81 15.57 15.70 20.62
N LEU A 82 15.22 15.00 19.52
CA LEU A 82 15.95 13.84 19.04
C LEU A 82 17.25 14.20 18.30
N SER A 83 17.62 15.47 18.21
CA SER A 83 18.82 15.97 17.48
C SER A 83 18.79 15.62 16.00
N ILE A 84 17.67 15.95 15.32
CA ILE A 84 17.50 15.74 13.88
C ILE A 84 18.34 16.74 13.08
N ASP A 85 19.15 16.27 12.13
CA ASP A 85 20.01 17.07 11.25
C ASP A 85 19.33 17.42 9.92
N ALA A 86 18.47 16.52 9.42
CA ALA A 86 17.76 16.70 8.17
C ALA A 86 16.37 16.07 8.19
N VAL A 87 15.50 16.54 7.29
CA VAL A 87 14.12 16.08 7.16
C VAL A 87 13.83 15.65 5.72
N ALA A 88 13.34 14.43 5.54
CA ALA A 88 12.77 13.89 4.32
C ALA A 88 11.23 13.92 4.41
N ASP A 89 10.58 14.94 3.86
CA ASP A 89 9.11 15.00 3.82
C ASP A 89 8.56 14.23 2.61
N LEU A 90 8.18 12.97 2.82
CA LEU A 90 7.56 12.10 1.82
C LEU A 90 6.04 12.32 1.72
N HIS A 91 5.48 13.31 2.42
CA HIS A 91 4.03 13.50 2.50
C HIS A 91 3.52 14.75 1.81
N ASP A 92 4.18 15.90 1.96
CA ASP A 92 3.83 17.22 1.39
C ASP A 92 2.32 17.53 1.49
N VAL A 93 1.78 17.54 2.69
CA VAL A 93 0.41 17.97 3.02
C VAL A 93 0.46 19.17 3.96
N LEU A 94 -0.69 19.82 4.20
CA LEU A 94 -0.75 21.03 5.01
C LEU A 94 -0.06 20.86 6.38
N ARG A 95 -0.29 19.72 7.06
CA ARG A 95 0.36 19.43 8.36
C ARG A 95 1.88 19.39 8.25
N THR A 96 2.42 18.72 7.23
CA THR A 96 3.88 18.62 7.07
C THR A 96 4.48 19.93 6.60
N LYS A 97 3.72 20.78 5.90
CA LYS A 97 4.15 22.15 5.58
C LYS A 97 4.38 22.99 6.83
N PHE A 98 3.47 22.90 7.82
CA PHE A 98 3.68 23.55 9.11
C PHE A 98 4.91 22.99 9.85
N LEU A 99 5.09 21.68 9.93
CA LEU A 99 6.29 21.07 10.52
C LEU A 99 7.57 21.57 9.83
N ARG A 100 7.59 21.65 8.49
CA ARG A 100 8.73 22.14 7.73
C ARG A 100 9.09 23.60 8.03
N ILE A 101 8.09 24.46 8.31
CA ILE A 101 8.35 25.84 8.71
C ILE A 101 9.22 25.87 9.97
N PHE A 102 8.83 25.11 11.00
CA PHE A 102 9.58 25.04 12.24
C PHE A 102 10.99 24.49 12.04
N PHE A 103 11.15 23.38 11.31
CA PHE A 103 12.46 22.81 11.03
C PHE A 103 13.37 23.78 10.27
N LYS A 104 12.85 24.47 9.26
CA LYS A 104 13.61 25.49 8.52
C LYS A 104 14.01 26.69 9.39
N MET A 105 13.13 27.16 10.29
CA MET A 105 13.44 28.21 11.25
C MET A 105 14.57 27.81 12.19
N TRP A 106 14.74 26.52 12.47
CA TRP A 106 15.83 26.00 13.28
C TRP A 106 17.09 25.64 12.47
N GLY A 107 17.15 26.00 11.19
CA GLY A 107 18.29 25.74 10.32
C GLY A 107 18.42 24.29 9.84
N ILE A 108 17.40 23.43 10.09
CA ILE A 108 17.41 22.03 9.67
C ILE A 108 17.11 21.92 8.18
N ARG A 109 17.95 21.20 7.44
CA ARG A 109 17.77 20.97 6.01
C ARG A 109 16.52 20.11 5.74
N VAL A 110 15.71 20.49 4.75
CA VAL A 110 14.46 19.79 4.41
C VAL A 110 14.44 19.48 2.92
N ALA A 111 14.31 18.21 2.56
CA ALA A 111 13.93 17.76 1.22
C ALA A 111 12.46 17.33 1.20
N VAL A 112 11.78 17.57 0.08
CA VAL A 112 10.32 17.39 -0.04
C VAL A 112 10.02 16.64 -1.32
N ILE A 113 9.09 15.69 -1.23
CA ILE A 113 8.62 14.92 -2.38
C ILE A 113 7.99 15.82 -3.45
N ASP A 114 8.40 15.62 -4.70
CA ASP A 114 7.62 16.05 -5.84
C ASP A 114 6.51 15.05 -6.14
N LYS A 115 5.27 15.45 -5.92
CA LYS A 115 4.09 14.60 -6.17
C LYS A 115 3.68 14.49 -7.63
N GLY A 116 4.35 15.19 -8.55
CA GLY A 116 4.00 15.22 -9.97
C GLY A 116 2.58 15.72 -10.22
N ARG A 117 2.13 16.75 -9.48
CA ARG A 117 0.73 17.22 -9.53
C ARG A 117 0.33 17.72 -10.92
N GLN A 118 1.25 18.34 -11.64
CA GLN A 118 1.01 18.84 -12.99
C GLN A 118 0.84 17.69 -13.98
N GLU A 119 1.77 16.74 -14.00
CA GLU A 119 1.71 15.54 -14.83
C GLU A 119 0.42 14.75 -14.55
N LYS A 120 0.09 14.54 -13.28
CA LYS A 120 -1.13 13.86 -12.83
C LYS A 120 -2.41 14.59 -13.26
N LYS A 121 -2.39 15.93 -13.29
CA LYS A 121 -3.52 16.72 -13.79
C LYS A 121 -3.69 16.55 -15.30
N GLN A 122 -2.60 16.49 -16.06
CA GLN A 122 -2.63 16.30 -17.51
C GLN A 122 -3.23 14.94 -17.89
N ILE A 123 -2.75 13.83 -17.30
CA ILE A 123 -3.23 12.49 -17.66
C ILE A 123 -4.67 12.20 -17.18
N THR A 124 -5.22 12.99 -16.24
CA THR A 124 -6.62 12.88 -15.80
C THR A 124 -7.55 13.92 -16.44
N ALA A 125 -7.09 14.67 -17.42
CA ALA A 125 -7.92 15.60 -18.15
C ALA A 125 -8.99 14.87 -18.98
N ARG A 126 -10.19 15.48 -19.14
CA ARG A 126 -11.27 14.88 -19.93
C ARG A 126 -10.90 14.73 -21.40
N HIS A 127 -10.22 15.73 -21.93
CA HIS A 127 -9.72 15.72 -23.31
C HIS A 127 -8.22 15.49 -23.26
N LYS A 128 -7.81 14.27 -23.52
CA LYS A 128 -6.39 13.90 -23.57
C LYS A 128 -5.91 14.12 -25.02
N CYS A 129 -4.93 14.97 -25.16
CA CYS A 129 -4.30 15.25 -26.46
C CYS A 129 -3.23 14.21 -26.82
N GLU A 130 -2.78 13.42 -25.86
CA GLU A 130 -1.64 12.50 -26.01
C GLU A 130 -1.98 11.11 -25.48
N ALA A 131 -1.30 10.10 -26.01
CA ALA A 131 -1.37 8.74 -25.48
C ALA A 131 -0.92 8.69 -24.03
N LEU A 132 -1.50 7.79 -23.23
CA LEU A 132 -1.09 7.56 -21.86
C LEU A 132 0.37 7.09 -21.82
N HIS A 133 1.18 7.77 -21.05
CA HIS A 133 2.55 7.36 -20.74
C HIS A 133 2.70 7.16 -19.23
N PRO A 134 3.54 6.19 -18.80
CA PRO A 134 3.80 5.97 -17.38
C PRO A 134 4.43 7.20 -16.74
N LEU A 135 3.87 7.63 -15.62
CA LEU A 135 4.50 8.63 -14.76
C LEU A 135 5.52 7.97 -13.83
N ARG A 136 6.47 8.77 -13.33
CA ARG A 136 7.36 8.32 -12.27
C ARG A 136 6.57 7.70 -11.14
N THR A 137 7.00 6.54 -10.68
CA THR A 137 6.38 5.80 -9.59
C THR A 137 6.50 6.55 -8.26
N SER A 138 5.64 6.22 -7.30
CA SER A 138 5.79 6.74 -5.94
C SER A 138 7.12 6.34 -5.32
N PHE A 139 7.65 5.16 -5.65
CA PHE A 139 8.94 4.67 -5.15
C PHE A 139 10.11 5.53 -5.66
N GLU A 140 10.15 5.84 -6.96
CA GLU A 140 11.14 6.75 -7.54
C GLU A 140 11.07 8.13 -6.88
N ARG A 141 9.86 8.68 -6.71
CA ARG A 141 9.66 9.99 -6.05
C ARG A 141 10.10 9.98 -4.59
N TYR A 142 9.94 8.88 -3.87
CA TYR A 142 10.50 8.74 -2.50
C TYR A 142 12.02 8.68 -2.53
N GLY A 143 12.59 7.94 -3.46
CA GLY A 143 14.04 7.84 -3.63
C GLY A 143 14.70 9.19 -3.93
N GLU A 144 14.09 9.99 -4.81
CA GLU A 144 14.55 11.34 -5.16
C GLU A 144 14.69 12.27 -3.94
N VAL A 145 13.84 12.12 -2.91
CA VAL A 145 13.93 12.92 -1.68
C VAL A 145 15.23 12.59 -0.91
N PHE A 146 15.59 11.32 -0.83
CA PHE A 146 16.84 10.91 -0.17
C PHE A 146 18.06 11.30 -0.99
N THR A 147 18.00 11.18 -2.32
CA THR A 147 19.05 11.66 -3.22
C THR A 147 19.25 13.18 -3.10
N ALA A 148 18.18 13.97 -2.95
CA ALA A 148 18.25 15.42 -2.73
C ALA A 148 18.90 15.80 -1.37
N LEU A 149 18.87 14.89 -0.39
CA LEU A 149 19.62 15.01 0.87
C LEU A 149 21.08 14.57 0.72
N GLY A 150 21.46 13.93 -0.38
CA GLY A 150 22.82 13.45 -0.65
C GLY A 150 23.07 11.97 -0.31
N PHE A 151 22.02 11.20 0.01
CA PHE A 151 22.13 9.77 0.23
C PHE A 151 22.29 9.02 -1.09
N LYS A 152 23.20 8.03 -1.07
CA LYS A 152 23.40 7.09 -2.16
C LYS A 152 22.85 5.73 -1.71
N PHE A 153 22.06 5.10 -2.54
CA PHE A 153 21.50 3.77 -2.30
C PHE A 153 20.98 3.17 -3.61
N THR A 154 20.86 1.85 -3.63
CA THR A 154 20.12 1.12 -4.64
C THR A 154 18.92 0.47 -3.95
N PRO A 155 17.70 0.54 -4.51
CA PRO A 155 16.57 -0.18 -3.95
C PRO A 155 16.84 -1.69 -3.97
N ASP A 156 16.97 -2.29 -2.79
CA ASP A 156 17.32 -3.69 -2.57
C ASP A 156 16.26 -4.46 -1.77
N PHE A 157 15.11 -3.85 -1.54
CA PHE A 157 14.03 -4.45 -0.76
C PHE A 157 13.37 -5.59 -1.53
N GLY A 158 13.42 -6.82 -1.00
CA GLY A 158 12.68 -7.97 -1.53
C GLY A 158 11.36 -8.19 -0.80
N SER A 159 11.42 -8.41 0.51
CA SER A 159 10.26 -8.70 1.37
C SER A 159 10.50 -8.19 2.78
N LEU A 160 9.42 -7.94 3.54
CA LEU A 160 9.48 -7.68 4.99
C LEU A 160 10.13 -8.84 5.75
N PHE A 161 9.97 -10.05 5.27
CA PHE A 161 10.51 -11.26 5.90
C PHE A 161 11.84 -11.75 5.27
N GLY A 162 12.43 -10.93 4.39
CA GLY A 162 13.67 -11.29 3.69
C GLY A 162 13.46 -12.44 2.72
N THR A 163 14.25 -13.52 2.85
CA THR A 163 14.13 -14.76 2.07
C THR A 163 13.12 -15.73 2.68
N GLU A 164 12.72 -15.52 3.92
CA GLU A 164 11.77 -16.36 4.64
C GLU A 164 10.33 -15.88 4.44
N LYS A 165 9.38 -16.62 5.00
CA LYS A 165 7.98 -16.21 5.16
C LYS A 165 7.72 -15.78 6.59
N GLY A 166 6.57 -15.15 6.83
CA GLY A 166 6.13 -14.80 8.17
C GLY A 166 5.89 -16.05 9.04
N ASP A 167 6.07 -15.88 10.35
CA ASP A 167 5.89 -16.96 11.34
C ASP A 167 4.45 -17.49 11.32
N GLU A 168 4.28 -18.78 11.02
CA GLU A 168 3.00 -19.47 10.99
C GLU A 168 2.32 -19.52 12.37
N GLY A 169 3.09 -19.49 13.44
CA GLY A 169 2.57 -19.44 14.81
C GLY A 169 1.68 -18.22 15.06
N LEU A 170 1.93 -17.09 14.38
CA LEU A 170 1.15 -15.86 14.53
C LEU A 170 -0.29 -16.02 14.06
N TYR A 171 -0.54 -16.82 13.02
CA TYR A 171 -1.87 -16.99 12.44
C TYR A 171 -2.45 -18.41 12.60
N SER A 172 -1.81 -19.29 13.39
CA SER A 172 -2.25 -20.68 13.63
C SER A 172 -3.68 -20.81 14.16
N HIS A 173 -4.19 -19.77 14.82
CA HIS A 173 -5.57 -19.69 15.29
C HIS A 173 -6.61 -19.39 14.19
N LEU A 174 -6.17 -18.99 13.00
CA LEU A 174 -7.02 -18.67 11.84
C LEU A 174 -7.12 -19.86 10.88
N THR A 175 -6.05 -20.60 10.72
CA THR A 175 -5.95 -21.69 9.77
C THR A 175 -4.82 -22.65 10.16
N PRO A 176 -4.97 -23.96 9.92
CA PRO A 176 -3.84 -24.89 9.98
C PRO A 176 -2.72 -24.47 9.01
N PRO A 177 -1.50 -24.95 9.22
CA PRO A 177 -0.40 -24.77 8.27
C PRO A 177 -0.78 -25.23 6.86
N LYS A 178 -0.23 -24.55 5.86
CA LYS A 178 -0.46 -24.86 4.44
C LYS A 178 0.02 -26.26 4.11
N GLN A 179 -0.87 -27.08 3.53
CA GLN A 179 -0.54 -28.45 3.14
C GLN A 179 0.06 -28.50 1.74
N PRO A 180 0.89 -29.52 1.45
CA PRO A 180 1.36 -29.74 0.08
C PRO A 180 0.18 -29.89 -0.89
N GLY A 181 0.21 -29.17 -2.01
CA GLY A 181 -0.84 -29.15 -3.01
C GLY A 181 -1.97 -28.16 -2.74
N GLU A 182 -2.03 -27.52 -1.56
CA GLU A 182 -2.96 -26.40 -1.33
C GLU A 182 -2.50 -25.14 -2.08
N TYR A 183 -3.49 -24.43 -2.62
CA TYR A 183 -3.29 -23.12 -3.26
C TYR A 183 -4.05 -22.06 -2.47
N TRP A 184 -3.32 -21.13 -1.88
CA TRP A 184 -3.88 -20.09 -1.02
C TRP A 184 -4.05 -18.78 -1.75
N VAL A 185 -5.29 -18.28 -1.84
CA VAL A 185 -5.65 -17.05 -2.52
C VAL A 185 -6.17 -16.03 -1.52
N GLY A 186 -5.55 -14.87 -1.50
CA GLY A 186 -6.07 -13.71 -0.77
C GLY A 186 -7.03 -12.91 -1.64
N ILE A 187 -8.13 -12.41 -1.08
CA ILE A 187 -9.07 -11.54 -1.78
C ILE A 187 -9.35 -10.30 -0.93
N ALA A 188 -9.04 -9.11 -1.48
CA ALA A 188 -9.30 -7.82 -0.87
C ALA A 188 -10.24 -7.00 -1.77
N PRO A 189 -11.56 -7.17 -1.65
CA PRO A 189 -12.54 -6.67 -2.62
C PRO A 189 -12.86 -5.19 -2.47
N PHE A 190 -12.35 -4.53 -1.43
CA PHE A 190 -12.72 -3.18 -1.09
C PHE A 190 -11.62 -2.16 -1.37
N ALA A 191 -12.04 -0.93 -1.57
CA ALA A 191 -11.18 0.25 -1.63
C ALA A 191 -11.89 1.45 -1.01
N LYS A 192 -11.13 2.50 -0.72
CA LYS A 192 -11.68 3.71 -0.08
C LYS A 192 -12.72 4.44 -0.92
N HIS A 193 -12.64 4.36 -2.24
CA HIS A 193 -13.45 5.14 -3.18
C HIS A 193 -14.19 4.23 -4.15
N GLU A 194 -15.45 4.54 -4.43
CA GLU A 194 -16.37 3.77 -5.27
C GLU A 194 -15.78 3.44 -6.65
N GLY A 195 -15.16 4.41 -7.32
CA GLY A 195 -14.54 4.21 -8.63
C GLY A 195 -13.36 3.21 -8.66
N LYS A 196 -13.03 2.60 -7.53
CA LYS A 196 -12.00 1.57 -7.36
C LYS A 196 -12.55 0.24 -6.84
N ILE A 197 -13.85 0.16 -6.54
CA ILE A 197 -14.49 -1.05 -6.00
C ILE A 197 -15.15 -1.80 -7.16
N TYR A 198 -14.62 -2.98 -7.47
CA TYR A 198 -15.27 -3.88 -8.41
C TYR A 198 -16.64 -4.30 -7.87
N PRO A 199 -17.70 -4.40 -8.70
CA PRO A 199 -19.05 -4.76 -8.24
C PRO A 199 -19.00 -6.02 -7.36
N LEU A 200 -19.57 -5.93 -6.16
CA LEU A 200 -19.43 -6.95 -5.13
C LEU A 200 -20.13 -8.28 -5.51
N ASP A 201 -21.23 -8.22 -6.23
CA ASP A 201 -21.93 -9.37 -6.81
C ASP A 201 -21.04 -10.12 -7.80
N ARG A 202 -20.25 -9.39 -8.60
CA ARG A 202 -19.30 -10.00 -9.51
C ARG A 202 -18.07 -10.54 -8.79
N MET A 203 -17.60 -9.85 -7.75
CA MET A 203 -16.49 -10.35 -6.91
C MET A 203 -16.93 -11.62 -6.17
N GLU A 204 -18.17 -11.67 -5.69
CA GLU A 204 -18.73 -12.90 -5.08
C GLU A 204 -18.73 -14.06 -6.06
N ASN A 205 -19.04 -13.83 -7.34
CA ASN A 205 -18.93 -14.86 -8.39
C ASN A 205 -17.50 -15.39 -8.57
N VAL A 206 -16.48 -14.54 -8.33
CA VAL A 206 -15.07 -14.97 -8.31
C VAL A 206 -14.80 -15.84 -7.10
N VAL A 207 -15.23 -15.40 -5.93
CA VAL A 207 -15.12 -16.19 -4.69
C VAL A 207 -15.77 -17.57 -4.87
N ALA A 208 -17.00 -17.60 -5.41
CA ALA A 208 -17.72 -18.85 -5.65
C ALA A 208 -16.97 -19.81 -6.58
N LYS A 209 -16.40 -19.29 -7.68
CA LYS A 209 -15.64 -20.12 -8.64
C LYS A 209 -14.34 -20.65 -8.01
N LEU A 210 -13.60 -19.83 -7.30
CA LEU A 210 -12.36 -20.25 -6.65
C LEU A 210 -12.63 -21.23 -5.49
N ALA A 211 -13.70 -21.00 -4.71
CA ALA A 211 -14.10 -21.89 -3.61
C ALA A 211 -14.63 -23.26 -4.09
N ALA A 212 -15.01 -23.39 -5.37
CA ALA A 212 -15.40 -24.66 -5.96
C ALA A 212 -14.20 -25.57 -6.28
N GLU A 213 -12.98 -25.01 -6.31
CA GLU A 213 -11.76 -25.78 -6.56
C GLU A 213 -11.28 -26.45 -5.25
N PRO A 214 -11.23 -27.79 -5.17
CA PRO A 214 -11.08 -28.50 -3.90
C PRO A 214 -9.74 -28.27 -3.17
N HIS A 215 -8.70 -27.85 -3.90
CA HIS A 215 -7.37 -27.55 -3.36
C HIS A 215 -7.12 -26.06 -3.10
N VAL A 216 -8.12 -25.21 -3.38
CA VAL A 216 -8.01 -23.75 -3.18
C VAL A 216 -8.58 -23.38 -1.82
N LYS A 217 -7.82 -22.55 -1.08
CA LYS A 217 -8.24 -21.93 0.17
C LYS A 217 -8.24 -20.44 0.04
N LEU A 218 -9.34 -19.80 0.45
CA LEU A 218 -9.53 -18.37 0.29
C LEU A 218 -9.40 -17.64 1.63
N PHE A 219 -8.70 -16.51 1.59
CA PHE A 219 -8.55 -15.61 2.72
C PHE A 219 -9.08 -14.22 2.33
N LEU A 220 -10.12 -13.74 3.02
CA LEU A 220 -10.78 -12.49 2.71
C LEU A 220 -10.25 -11.38 3.62
N PHE A 221 -9.76 -10.30 3.01
CA PHE A 221 -9.21 -9.15 3.71
C PHE A 221 -10.14 -7.95 3.61
N GLY A 222 -10.46 -7.37 4.75
CA GLY A 222 -11.31 -6.18 4.87
C GLY A 222 -11.22 -5.57 6.25
N SER A 223 -11.82 -4.40 6.43
CA SER A 223 -11.80 -3.69 7.71
C SER A 223 -13.04 -2.81 7.90
N GLY A 224 -13.53 -2.76 9.13
CA GLY A 224 -14.72 -2.01 9.48
C GLY A 224 -15.99 -2.83 9.36
N GLU A 225 -17.08 -2.32 9.91
CA GLU A 225 -18.33 -3.05 10.10
C GLU A 225 -18.97 -3.50 8.78
N ARG A 226 -19.12 -2.57 7.84
CA ARG A 226 -19.73 -2.87 6.53
C ARG A 226 -18.99 -3.95 5.76
N GLU A 227 -17.65 -3.90 5.73
CA GLU A 227 -16.84 -4.89 5.01
C GLU A 227 -16.89 -6.24 5.71
N ARG A 228 -16.81 -6.25 7.05
CA ARG A 228 -16.96 -7.45 7.86
C ARG A 228 -18.28 -8.17 7.59
N ASP A 229 -19.41 -7.44 7.58
CA ASP A 229 -20.74 -8.03 7.39
C ASP A 229 -20.86 -8.71 6.02
N ILE A 230 -20.29 -8.13 4.97
CA ILE A 230 -20.27 -8.75 3.64
C ILE A 230 -19.38 -9.99 3.63
N LEU A 231 -18.16 -9.89 4.18
CA LEU A 231 -17.21 -11.00 4.13
C LEU A 231 -17.61 -12.16 5.03
N SER A 232 -18.34 -11.93 6.13
CA SER A 232 -18.90 -13.01 6.96
C SER A 232 -19.94 -13.83 6.20
N VAL A 233 -20.81 -13.17 5.40
CA VAL A 233 -21.77 -13.86 4.54
C VAL A 233 -21.06 -14.76 3.52
N TRP A 234 -19.99 -14.29 2.93
CA TRP A 234 -19.22 -15.11 1.97
C TRP A 234 -18.51 -16.28 2.69
N GLN A 235 -17.95 -16.06 3.86
CA GLN A 235 -17.35 -17.14 4.67
C GLN A 235 -18.37 -18.24 5.04
N GLU A 236 -19.60 -17.87 5.39
CA GLU A 236 -20.66 -18.81 5.73
C GLU A 236 -21.19 -19.57 4.51
N ARG A 237 -21.19 -18.94 3.34
CA ARG A 237 -21.78 -19.47 2.11
C ARG A 237 -20.86 -20.44 1.37
N TYR A 238 -19.56 -20.19 1.40
CA TYR A 238 -18.60 -20.92 0.57
C TYR A 238 -17.62 -21.74 1.42
N PRO A 239 -17.32 -23.01 1.02
CA PRO A 239 -16.34 -23.83 1.71
C PRO A 239 -14.92 -23.26 1.56
N HIS A 240 -14.04 -23.60 2.48
CA HIS A 240 -12.62 -23.22 2.47
C HIS A 240 -12.35 -21.70 2.40
N VAL A 241 -13.29 -20.87 2.84
CA VAL A 241 -13.19 -19.42 2.92
C VAL A 241 -13.01 -18.99 4.37
N THR A 242 -11.97 -18.21 4.64
CA THR A 242 -11.69 -17.64 5.96
C THR A 242 -11.65 -16.11 5.86
N SER A 243 -12.48 -15.40 6.62
CA SER A 243 -12.47 -13.94 6.70
C SER A 243 -11.55 -13.45 7.81
N LEU A 244 -10.69 -12.48 7.51
CA LEU A 244 -9.86 -11.79 8.49
C LEU A 244 -10.49 -10.47 8.96
N ALA A 245 -11.72 -10.19 8.54
CA ALA A 245 -12.43 -8.95 8.90
C ALA A 245 -13.28 -9.07 10.18
N ASP A 246 -13.40 -10.26 10.77
CA ASP A 246 -14.19 -10.54 11.98
C ASP A 246 -13.73 -9.69 13.17
N LYS A 247 -12.42 -9.51 13.31
CA LYS A 247 -11.77 -8.70 14.34
C LYS A 247 -10.47 -8.10 13.82
N ARG A 248 -9.87 -7.21 14.60
CA ARG A 248 -8.56 -6.67 14.27
C ARG A 248 -7.46 -7.62 14.73
N HIS A 249 -6.93 -8.40 13.81
CA HIS A 249 -5.80 -9.31 14.08
C HIS A 249 -4.48 -8.54 14.24
N GLY A 250 -4.32 -7.43 13.51
CA GLY A 250 -3.10 -6.63 13.46
C GLY A 250 -2.19 -7.00 12.30
N PHE A 251 -1.41 -6.03 11.82
CA PHE A 251 -0.62 -6.22 10.61
C PHE A 251 0.48 -7.28 10.72
N ALA A 252 0.99 -7.56 11.91
CA ALA A 252 1.95 -8.65 12.09
C ALA A 252 1.35 -10.01 11.69
N ILE A 253 0.12 -10.27 12.12
CA ILE A 253 -0.62 -11.51 11.80
C ILE A 253 -1.05 -11.53 10.34
N GLU A 254 -1.66 -10.44 9.87
CA GLU A 254 -2.15 -10.35 8.49
C GLU A 254 -1.02 -10.46 7.46
N LEU A 255 0.11 -9.79 7.68
CA LEU A 255 1.27 -9.86 6.80
C LEU A 255 1.98 -11.20 6.87
N ALA A 256 2.04 -11.83 8.04
CA ALA A 256 2.57 -13.19 8.17
C ALA A 256 1.73 -14.17 7.35
N LEU A 257 0.41 -14.16 7.49
CA LEU A 257 -0.47 -14.99 6.68
C LEU A 257 -0.38 -14.64 5.20
N MET A 258 -0.39 -13.34 4.84
CA MET A 258 -0.24 -12.90 3.45
C MET A 258 1.02 -13.48 2.81
N SER A 259 2.14 -13.57 3.53
CA SER A 259 3.41 -14.08 2.96
C SER A 259 3.34 -15.55 2.50
N HIS A 260 2.34 -16.30 2.97
CA HIS A 260 2.10 -17.69 2.59
C HIS A 260 1.09 -17.86 1.45
N LEU A 261 0.46 -16.76 1.00
CA LEU A 261 -0.41 -16.79 -0.17
C LEU A 261 0.38 -17.07 -1.44
N ASP A 262 -0.24 -17.73 -2.39
CA ASP A 262 0.30 -17.90 -3.75
C ASP A 262 -0.02 -16.69 -4.62
N VAL A 263 -1.16 -16.06 -4.36
CA VAL A 263 -1.60 -14.84 -5.07
C VAL A 263 -2.57 -14.03 -4.20
N MET A 264 -2.56 -12.71 -4.40
CA MET A 264 -3.55 -11.78 -3.85
C MET A 264 -4.37 -11.16 -4.98
N VAL A 265 -5.69 -11.26 -4.91
CA VAL A 265 -6.62 -10.48 -5.73
C VAL A 265 -6.99 -9.21 -4.96
N SER A 266 -6.67 -8.05 -5.48
CA SER A 266 -6.91 -6.80 -4.78
C SER A 266 -7.38 -5.70 -5.71
N MET A 267 -8.18 -4.79 -5.18
CA MET A 267 -8.43 -3.51 -5.82
C MET A 267 -7.14 -2.66 -5.78
N ASP A 268 -7.08 -1.57 -6.56
CA ASP A 268 -6.10 -0.50 -6.33
C ASP A 268 -6.34 0.10 -4.93
N SER A 269 -5.82 -0.57 -3.90
CA SER A 269 -6.06 -0.31 -2.48
C SER A 269 -4.82 -0.56 -1.63
N ALA A 270 -4.93 -0.35 -0.32
CA ALA A 270 -3.83 -0.61 0.61
C ALA A 270 -3.36 -2.07 0.57
N ASN A 271 -4.29 -3.03 0.40
CA ASN A 271 -3.97 -4.46 0.41
C ASN A 271 -3.06 -4.89 -0.75
N MET A 272 -3.17 -4.25 -1.92
CA MET A 272 -2.21 -4.45 -3.02
C MET A 272 -0.77 -4.14 -2.56
N HIS A 273 -0.59 -3.04 -1.84
CA HIS A 273 0.73 -2.65 -1.33
C HIS A 273 1.19 -3.54 -0.18
N LEU A 274 0.27 -3.97 0.70
CA LEU A 274 0.59 -4.88 1.80
C LEU A 274 1.08 -6.24 1.28
N ALA A 275 0.38 -6.83 0.32
CA ALA A 275 0.80 -8.07 -0.34
C ALA A 275 2.15 -7.91 -1.05
N SER A 276 2.39 -6.75 -1.69
CA SER A 276 3.67 -6.43 -2.31
C SER A 276 4.83 -6.35 -1.31
N LEU A 277 4.58 -5.91 -0.06
CA LEU A 277 5.61 -5.86 0.99
C LEU A 277 6.08 -7.25 1.44
N VAL A 278 5.30 -8.28 1.22
CA VAL A 278 5.64 -9.67 1.56
C VAL A 278 5.91 -10.52 0.30
N ALA A 279 6.20 -9.85 -0.82
CA ALA A 279 6.57 -10.44 -2.11
C ALA A 279 5.52 -11.40 -2.70
N VAL A 280 4.25 -11.23 -2.37
CA VAL A 280 3.16 -12.01 -2.96
C VAL A 280 2.74 -11.39 -4.29
N PRO A 281 2.61 -12.19 -5.37
CA PRO A 281 2.05 -11.72 -6.63
C PRO A 281 0.64 -11.17 -6.46
N VAL A 282 0.33 -10.02 -7.08
CA VAL A 282 -0.98 -9.38 -6.98
C VAL A 282 -1.65 -9.30 -8.34
N VAL A 283 -2.83 -9.88 -8.45
CA VAL A 283 -3.78 -9.58 -9.51
C VAL A 283 -4.57 -8.34 -9.08
N SER A 284 -4.31 -7.20 -9.71
CA SER A 284 -4.88 -5.93 -9.28
C SER A 284 -5.96 -5.44 -10.24
N VAL A 285 -7.13 -5.10 -9.70
CA VAL A 285 -8.29 -4.62 -10.48
C VAL A 285 -8.35 -3.09 -10.43
N TRP A 286 -8.41 -2.47 -11.62
CA TRP A 286 -8.34 -1.02 -11.77
C TRP A 286 -9.56 -0.47 -12.52
N GLY A 287 -10.29 0.42 -11.86
CA GLY A 287 -11.44 1.13 -12.42
C GLY A 287 -11.11 2.55 -12.90
N ALA A 288 -11.54 3.57 -12.16
CA ALA A 288 -11.36 4.99 -12.48
C ALA A 288 -9.89 5.47 -12.44
N THR A 289 -9.00 4.70 -11.81
CA THR A 289 -7.56 4.89 -11.74
C THR A 289 -6.83 4.07 -12.83
N HIS A 290 -5.51 4.22 -12.94
CA HIS A 290 -4.71 3.48 -13.91
C HIS A 290 -3.28 3.29 -13.38
N PRO A 291 -2.62 2.15 -13.63
CA PRO A 291 -1.23 1.91 -13.23
C PRO A 291 -0.24 2.97 -13.71
N CYS A 292 -0.46 3.57 -14.88
CA CYS A 292 0.38 4.66 -15.40
C CYS A 292 0.51 5.86 -14.47
N CYS A 293 -0.35 5.99 -13.44
CA CYS A 293 -0.26 7.01 -12.41
C CYS A 293 0.89 6.78 -11.41
N GLY A 294 1.62 5.66 -11.52
CA GLY A 294 2.78 5.33 -10.69
C GLY A 294 2.43 4.76 -9.31
N PHE A 295 1.30 4.03 -9.19
CA PHE A 295 0.83 3.44 -7.94
C PHE A 295 0.75 1.91 -7.96
N LEU A 296 1.28 1.24 -9.00
CA LEU A 296 1.39 -0.22 -8.97
C LEU A 296 2.23 -0.65 -7.76
N GLY A 297 1.94 -1.82 -7.19
CA GLY A 297 2.65 -2.33 -6.02
C GLY A 297 4.14 -2.59 -6.29
N TRP A 298 4.94 -2.62 -5.23
CA TRP A 298 6.38 -2.88 -5.34
C TRP A 298 6.65 -4.23 -6.02
N HIS A 299 7.47 -4.24 -7.08
CA HIS A 299 7.80 -5.40 -7.91
C HIS A 299 6.60 -6.15 -8.50
N GLN A 300 5.41 -5.51 -8.57
CA GLN A 300 4.26 -6.12 -9.22
C GLN A 300 4.32 -5.97 -10.74
N SER A 301 3.84 -7.00 -11.45
CA SER A 301 3.84 -7.04 -12.90
C SER A 301 2.59 -6.36 -13.47
N GLU A 302 2.77 -5.57 -14.54
CA GLU A 302 1.65 -5.03 -15.33
C GLU A 302 0.85 -6.14 -16.03
N ALA A 303 1.44 -7.31 -16.26
CA ALA A 303 0.74 -8.47 -16.83
C ALA A 303 -0.39 -8.98 -15.91
N ASN A 304 -0.30 -8.71 -14.59
CA ASN A 304 -1.32 -9.09 -13.60
C ASN A 304 -2.32 -7.96 -13.33
N VAL A 305 -2.37 -6.94 -14.18
CA VAL A 305 -3.32 -5.83 -14.08
C VAL A 305 -4.58 -6.15 -14.84
N VAL A 306 -5.71 -6.15 -14.15
CA VAL A 306 -7.04 -6.37 -14.72
C VAL A 306 -7.74 -5.02 -14.87
N GLN A 307 -8.01 -4.64 -16.12
CA GLN A 307 -8.63 -3.34 -16.43
C GLN A 307 -9.25 -3.35 -17.84
N LEU A 308 -10.18 -2.44 -18.08
CA LEU A 308 -10.70 -2.17 -19.41
C LEU A 308 -9.98 -0.97 -20.05
N SER A 309 -9.68 -1.05 -21.31
CA SER A 309 -9.17 0.09 -22.09
C SER A 309 -10.33 1.01 -22.47
N LEU A 310 -10.41 2.17 -21.82
CA LEU A 310 -11.42 3.20 -22.09
C LEU A 310 -10.73 4.57 -22.15
N ASP A 311 -11.09 5.40 -23.10
CA ASP A 311 -10.50 6.73 -23.33
C ASP A 311 -10.65 7.66 -22.12
N CYS A 312 -11.68 7.45 -21.30
CA CYS A 312 -11.91 8.24 -20.10
C CYS A 312 -10.95 7.91 -18.94
N ARG A 313 -10.14 6.84 -19.03
CA ARG A 313 -9.22 6.41 -17.96
C ARG A 313 -7.81 6.96 -18.14
N PRO A 314 -7.10 7.28 -17.03
CA PRO A 314 -7.65 7.53 -15.70
C PRO A 314 -8.45 8.83 -15.66
N CYS A 315 -9.63 8.83 -15.05
CA CYS A 315 -10.40 10.05 -14.81
C CYS A 315 -10.14 10.64 -13.41
N SER A 316 -9.47 9.87 -12.55
CA SER A 316 -9.07 10.26 -11.21
C SER A 316 -7.75 9.60 -10.82
N ILE A 317 -6.88 10.34 -10.12
CA ILE A 317 -5.61 9.81 -9.59
C ILE A 317 -5.85 8.86 -8.41
N PHE A 318 -6.87 9.16 -7.59
CA PHE A 318 -7.14 8.42 -6.35
C PHE A 318 -8.51 7.72 -6.34
N GLY A 319 -9.26 7.78 -7.44
CA GLY A 319 -10.63 7.25 -7.51
C GLY A 319 -11.67 8.07 -6.75
N ASN A 320 -11.31 9.24 -6.22
CA ASN A 320 -12.14 10.07 -5.35
C ASN A 320 -13.08 11.04 -6.10
N LYS A 321 -13.04 11.04 -7.43
CA LYS A 321 -13.98 11.81 -8.25
C LYS A 321 -15.13 10.90 -8.69
N PRO A 322 -16.39 11.39 -8.67
CA PRO A 322 -17.52 10.64 -9.20
C PRO A 322 -17.32 10.41 -10.70
N CYS A 323 -17.82 9.28 -11.19
CA CYS A 323 -17.80 9.00 -12.62
C CYS A 323 -18.68 10.03 -13.36
N TYR A 324 -18.08 10.78 -14.31
CA TYR A 324 -18.84 11.77 -15.07
C TYR A 324 -19.83 11.14 -16.06
N ARG A 325 -19.58 9.88 -16.46
CA ARG A 325 -20.49 9.06 -17.27
C ARG A 325 -21.63 8.48 -16.43
N LYS A 326 -21.48 8.44 -15.12
CA LYS A 326 -22.43 7.86 -14.13
C LYS A 326 -22.65 6.36 -14.22
N ASP A 327 -21.88 5.63 -15.04
CA ASP A 327 -22.04 4.21 -15.32
C ASP A 327 -20.91 3.33 -14.76
N TYR A 328 -19.78 3.92 -14.37
CA TYR A 328 -18.57 3.19 -13.99
C TYR A 328 -18.20 2.03 -14.96
N ALA A 329 -18.42 2.22 -16.26
CA ALA A 329 -18.14 1.21 -17.28
C ALA A 329 -16.70 0.63 -17.21
N CYS A 330 -15.77 1.36 -16.62
CA CYS A 330 -14.40 0.88 -16.36
C CYS A 330 -14.33 -0.29 -15.37
N LEU A 331 -15.41 -0.57 -14.64
CA LEU A 331 -15.54 -1.69 -13.72
C LEU A 331 -16.44 -2.81 -14.29
N ASP A 332 -16.89 -2.69 -15.54
CA ASP A 332 -17.68 -3.71 -16.23
C ASP A 332 -16.79 -4.85 -16.79
N ILE A 333 -15.91 -5.35 -15.95
CA ILE A 333 -14.94 -6.41 -16.24
C ILE A 333 -15.62 -7.76 -16.03
N ALA A 334 -15.48 -8.68 -16.96
CA ALA A 334 -16.02 -10.04 -16.80
C ALA A 334 -15.22 -10.82 -15.73
N PRO A 335 -15.88 -11.58 -14.83
CA PRO A 335 -15.21 -12.36 -13.78
C PRO A 335 -14.18 -13.36 -14.28
N VAL A 336 -14.32 -13.84 -15.51
CA VAL A 336 -13.37 -14.78 -16.14
C VAL A 336 -12.01 -14.16 -16.46
N SER A 337 -11.93 -12.82 -16.60
CA SER A 337 -10.71 -12.14 -17.04
C SER A 337 -9.55 -12.26 -16.05
N TYR A 338 -9.79 -12.53 -14.77
CA TYR A 338 -8.75 -12.65 -13.76
C TYR A 338 -8.75 -13.98 -13.01
N THR A 339 -9.77 -14.83 -13.14
CA THR A 339 -9.71 -16.20 -12.61
C THR A 339 -8.61 -17.03 -13.31
N HIS A 340 -8.35 -16.77 -14.58
CA HIS A 340 -7.23 -17.41 -15.30
C HIS A 340 -5.84 -16.92 -14.85
N LEU A 341 -5.75 -15.71 -14.28
CA LEU A 341 -4.50 -15.15 -13.77
C LEU A 341 -4.17 -15.64 -12.36
N THR A 342 -5.17 -16.10 -11.62
CA THR A 342 -5.01 -16.52 -10.21
C THR A 342 -4.70 -18.00 -10.04
N LEU A 343 -5.10 -18.86 -10.98
CA LEU A 343 -4.82 -20.30 -10.93
C LEU A 343 -3.63 -20.62 -11.83
N PRO A 344 -2.71 -21.49 -11.40
CA PRO A 344 -1.67 -21.99 -12.29
C PRO A 344 -2.30 -22.67 -13.49
N THR A 345 -1.95 -22.21 -14.70
CA THR A 345 -2.46 -22.75 -15.97
C THR A 345 -1.93 -24.13 -16.30
N LYS A 346 -1.21 -24.77 -15.38
CA LYS A 346 -0.70 -26.15 -15.51
C LYS A 346 -0.83 -26.89 -14.19
N LEU A 347 -1.93 -27.61 -14.08
CA LEU A 347 -1.96 -28.94 -13.49
C LEU A 347 -1.84 -29.93 -14.66
N GLU A 348 -0.68 -29.97 -15.31
CA GLU A 348 -0.23 -31.09 -16.13
C GLU A 348 1.01 -31.71 -15.49
#